data_f5330df61e129ec8a33f107887216459
#
_entry.id   f5330df61e129ec8a33f107887216459
#
_cell.length_a   1.000
_cell.length_b   1.000
_cell.length_c   1.000
_cell.angle_alpha   90.00
_cell.angle_beta   90.00
_cell.angle_gamma   90.00
#
_symmetry.space_group_name_H-M   'P 1'
#
loop_
_entity.id
_entity.type
_entity.pdbx_description
1 polymer ?
#
loop_
_entity_poly.entity_id
_entity_poly.type
_entity_poly.pdbx_seq_one_letter_code
_entity_poly.pdbx_strand_id
1 'polypeptide(L)'
;NGTVPTLATLREKLLEQPEAEAREIALALELFTTGSLDIFGHESTVDLDKRAVVFDIHGLGEQLKPIGHLVITDTMLNRVTLNWKRGKRTHVFIDEFHVMFENEFFAAFFNSAWRQFRKRNAYPTAITQNVEYLLDSVQASTLLSNSEFVIMLNQAAGDREKLAHLLNISEEQMSYITLSLIHISEPTRP
;
A
#
# COMPACT_ATOMS: atom_id res chain seq x y z
N ASN A 1 3.58 34.34 -8.34
CA ASN A 1 4.08 33.31 -7.43
C ASN A 1 2.87 32.72 -6.71
N GLY A 2 2.32 31.61 -7.22
CA GLY A 2 1.23 30.88 -6.53
C GLY A 2 1.82 30.15 -5.33
N THR A 3 1.35 30.45 -4.16
CA THR A 3 1.62 29.68 -2.95
C THR A 3 1.08 28.25 -3.13
N VAL A 4 1.88 27.25 -2.80
CA VAL A 4 1.44 25.84 -2.84
C VAL A 4 0.36 25.65 -1.78
N PRO A 5 -0.83 25.11 -2.13
CA PRO A 5 -1.89 24.86 -1.16
C PRO A 5 -1.43 23.84 -0.11
N THR A 6 -1.64 24.14 1.16
CA THR A 6 -1.38 23.24 2.29
C THR A 6 -2.70 22.93 3.02
N LEU A 7 -2.67 22.00 3.98
CA LEU A 7 -3.82 21.78 4.88
C LEU A 7 -4.20 23.03 5.67
N ALA A 8 -3.20 23.85 6.05
CA ALA A 8 -3.45 25.13 6.72
C ALA A 8 -4.24 26.08 5.82
N THR A 9 -3.83 26.22 4.54
CA THR A 9 -4.57 27.02 3.55
C THR A 9 -6.00 26.51 3.35
N LEU A 10 -6.19 25.19 3.31
CA LEU A 10 -7.53 24.58 3.23
C LEU A 10 -8.37 24.94 4.45
N ARG A 11 -7.82 24.82 5.66
CA ARG A 11 -8.51 25.17 6.91
C ARG A 11 -8.94 26.63 6.93
N GLU A 12 -8.06 27.56 6.54
CA GLU A 12 -8.40 28.97 6.44
C GLU A 12 -9.58 29.20 5.49
N LYS A 13 -9.56 28.59 4.33
CA LYS A 13 -10.65 28.70 3.35
C LYS A 13 -11.97 28.10 3.83
N LEU A 14 -11.94 27.02 4.60
CA LEU A 14 -13.13 26.44 5.22
C LEU A 14 -13.71 27.37 6.30
N LEU A 15 -12.87 28.06 7.09
CA LEU A 15 -13.32 28.99 8.10
C LEU A 15 -13.97 30.25 7.49
N GLU A 16 -13.67 30.59 6.23
CA GLU A 16 -14.30 31.70 5.50
C GLU A 16 -15.70 31.33 4.99
N GLN A 17 -16.08 30.02 4.97
CA GLN A 17 -17.39 29.59 4.48
C GLN A 17 -18.46 29.76 5.54
N PRO A 18 -19.70 30.12 5.12
CA PRO A 18 -20.81 30.31 6.04
C PRO A 18 -21.43 29.03 6.58
N GLU A 19 -21.17 27.89 5.94
CA GLU A 19 -21.76 26.59 6.26
C GLU A 19 -21.20 26.01 7.56
N ALA A 20 -22.07 25.44 8.40
CA ALA A 20 -21.70 24.85 9.68
C ALA A 20 -20.76 23.64 9.48
N GLU A 21 -20.99 22.85 8.45
CA GLU A 21 -20.19 21.68 8.08
C GLU A 21 -18.75 22.06 7.71
N ALA A 22 -18.56 23.18 7.03
CA ALA A 22 -17.23 23.70 6.71
C ALA A 22 -16.45 24.04 7.98
N ARG A 23 -17.13 24.61 8.97
CA ARG A 23 -16.53 24.94 10.27
C ARG A 23 -16.17 23.68 11.05
N GLU A 24 -17.02 22.64 11.03
CA GLU A 24 -16.72 21.35 11.68
C GLU A 24 -15.48 20.70 11.08
N ILE A 25 -15.37 20.69 9.75
CA ILE A 25 -14.19 20.16 9.05
C ILE A 25 -12.94 20.99 9.40
N ALA A 26 -13.06 22.31 9.44
CA ALA A 26 -11.94 23.18 9.79
C ALA A 26 -11.44 22.95 11.23
N LEU A 27 -12.35 22.68 12.17
CA LEU A 27 -12.00 22.32 13.54
C LEU A 27 -11.31 20.95 13.61
N ALA A 28 -11.80 19.97 12.86
CA ALA A 28 -11.15 18.65 12.78
C ALA A 28 -9.75 18.75 12.19
N LEU A 29 -9.51 19.64 11.22
CA LEU A 29 -8.20 19.88 10.62
C LEU A 29 -7.22 20.62 11.54
N GLU A 30 -7.70 21.24 12.62
CA GLU A 30 -6.83 22.03 13.50
C GLU A 30 -5.69 21.20 14.08
N LEU A 31 -5.97 19.96 14.50
CA LEU A 31 -5.00 19.04 15.04
C LEU A 31 -3.83 18.77 14.06
N PHE A 32 -4.12 18.78 12.76
CA PHE A 32 -3.17 18.47 11.67
C PHE A 32 -2.55 19.72 11.03
N THR A 33 -2.95 20.92 11.44
CA THR A 33 -2.46 22.18 10.85
C THR A 33 -1.68 23.03 11.83
N THR A 34 -2.09 23.04 13.10
CA THR A 34 -1.46 23.85 14.16
C THR A 34 -1.27 23.07 15.46
N GLY A 35 -1.77 21.84 15.52
CA GLY A 35 -1.68 20.94 16.67
C GLY A 35 -0.42 20.08 16.68
N SER A 36 -0.41 19.08 17.55
CA SER A 36 0.72 18.16 17.75
C SER A 36 0.97 17.19 16.57
N LEU A 37 0.04 17.14 15.61
CA LEU A 37 0.10 16.25 14.45
C LEU A 37 0.27 17.02 13.12
N ASP A 38 0.89 18.19 13.16
CA ASP A 38 1.03 19.11 12.02
C ASP A 38 2.04 18.68 10.96
N ILE A 39 2.66 17.49 11.10
CA ILE A 39 3.70 16.98 10.21
C ILE A 39 3.30 16.99 8.72
N PHE A 40 2.01 16.86 8.43
CA PHE A 40 1.46 16.91 7.06
C PHE A 40 0.89 18.30 6.69
N GLY A 41 0.97 19.28 7.60
CA GLY A 41 0.46 20.64 7.40
C GLY A 41 1.39 21.55 6.59
N HIS A 42 2.62 21.13 6.35
CA HIS A 42 3.66 21.94 5.73
C HIS A 42 3.83 21.65 4.24
N GLU A 43 4.54 22.53 3.55
CA GLU A 43 4.96 22.26 2.16
C GLU A 43 5.88 21.04 2.12
N SER A 44 5.70 20.20 1.08
CA SER A 44 6.50 19.01 0.90
C SER A 44 7.97 19.38 0.63
N THR A 45 8.87 18.83 1.43
CA THR A 45 10.33 18.94 1.24
C THR A 45 10.91 17.74 0.51
N VAL A 46 10.08 16.74 0.16
CA VAL A 46 10.53 15.50 -0.46
C VAL A 46 10.71 15.71 -1.96
N ASP A 47 11.93 15.46 -2.45
CA ASP A 47 12.21 15.41 -3.89
C ASP A 47 11.75 14.06 -4.46
N LEU A 48 10.60 14.06 -5.11
CA LEU A 48 10.02 12.89 -5.75
C LEU A 48 10.55 12.64 -7.18
N ASP A 49 11.38 13.51 -7.73
CA ASP A 49 11.93 13.33 -9.09
C ASP A 49 13.19 12.46 -9.11
N LYS A 50 13.24 11.48 -8.25
CA LYS A 50 14.30 10.47 -8.18
C LYS A 50 13.87 9.18 -8.86
N ARG A 51 14.86 8.41 -9.33
CA ARG A 51 14.64 7.10 -9.96
C ARG A 51 14.03 6.10 -8.98
N ALA A 52 14.43 6.12 -7.72
CA ALA A 52 13.90 5.30 -6.64
C ALA A 52 13.50 6.23 -5.48
N VAL A 53 12.30 6.01 -4.96
CA VAL A 53 11.76 6.71 -3.79
C VAL A 53 11.26 5.66 -2.82
N VAL A 54 11.62 5.78 -1.57
CA VAL A 54 11.18 4.90 -0.48
C VAL A 54 10.42 5.75 0.53
N PHE A 55 9.24 5.32 0.90
CA PHE A 55 8.46 5.89 1.99
C PHE A 55 8.52 4.94 3.17
N ASP A 56 9.10 5.39 4.26
CA ASP A 56 9.11 4.68 5.52
C ASP A 56 8.09 5.34 6.47
N ILE A 57 7.10 4.57 6.90
CA ILE A 57 6.06 5.01 7.83
C ILE A 57 6.17 4.36 9.21
N HIS A 58 7.24 3.60 9.43
CA HIS A 58 7.43 2.89 10.71
C HIS A 58 7.46 3.86 11.90
N GLY A 59 8.05 5.04 11.71
CA GLY A 59 8.12 6.08 12.74
C GLY A 59 6.83 6.89 12.95
N LEU A 60 5.80 6.69 12.13
CA LEU A 60 4.50 7.36 12.32
C LEU A 60 3.73 6.70 13.46
N GLY A 61 3.29 7.51 14.43
CA GLY A 61 2.38 7.05 15.47
C GLY A 61 1.04 6.57 14.88
N GLU A 62 0.34 5.72 15.61
CA GLU A 62 -0.93 5.10 15.17
C GLU A 62 -1.96 6.12 14.65
N GLN A 63 -2.00 7.32 15.25
CA GLN A 63 -2.92 8.39 14.87
C GLN A 63 -2.60 9.00 13.49
N LEU A 64 -1.33 8.97 13.07
CA LEU A 64 -0.88 9.53 11.79
C LEU A 64 -0.79 8.49 10.67
N LYS A 65 -0.76 7.20 10.98
CA LYS A 65 -0.68 6.14 9.98
C LYS A 65 -1.74 6.24 8.89
N PRO A 66 -3.04 6.46 9.19
CA PRO A 66 -4.06 6.54 8.13
C PRO A 66 -3.81 7.71 7.16
N ILE A 67 -3.40 8.86 7.69
CA ILE A 67 -3.07 10.03 6.84
C ILE A 67 -1.79 9.76 6.05
N GLY A 68 -0.77 9.17 6.68
CA GLY A 68 0.46 8.76 6.01
C GLY A 68 0.19 7.83 4.83
N HIS A 69 -0.63 6.79 5.03
CA HIS A 69 -1.05 5.88 3.97
C HIS A 69 -1.77 6.62 2.84
N LEU A 70 -2.69 7.54 3.16
CA LEU A 70 -3.40 8.32 2.16
C LEU A 70 -2.45 9.18 1.32
N VAL A 71 -1.55 9.93 1.95
CA VAL A 71 -0.59 10.81 1.29
C VAL A 71 0.37 10.02 0.41
N ILE A 72 0.91 8.90 0.91
CA ILE A 72 1.83 8.05 0.15
C ILE A 72 1.11 7.42 -1.04
N THR A 73 -0.10 6.95 -0.84
CA THR A 73 -0.88 6.29 -1.88
C THR A 73 -1.24 7.26 -3.00
N ASP A 74 -1.68 8.48 -2.66
CA ASP A 74 -1.93 9.54 -3.63
C ASP A 74 -0.66 9.92 -4.40
N THR A 75 0.44 10.11 -3.69
CA THR A 75 1.76 10.42 -4.26
C THR A 75 2.21 9.32 -5.23
N MET A 76 2.07 8.07 -4.85
CA MET A 76 2.39 6.90 -5.68
C MET A 76 1.56 6.87 -6.96
N LEU A 77 0.24 7.05 -6.87
CA LEU A 77 -0.65 7.04 -8.04
C LEU A 77 -0.39 8.21 -8.99
N ASN A 78 -0.12 9.38 -8.44
CA ASN A 78 0.25 10.55 -9.20
C ASN A 78 1.57 10.30 -9.95
N ARG A 79 2.55 9.67 -9.30
CA ARG A 79 3.81 9.30 -9.93
C ARG A 79 3.64 8.26 -11.03
N VAL A 80 2.85 7.21 -10.79
CA VAL A 80 2.51 6.21 -11.81
C VAL A 80 1.87 6.88 -13.03
N THR A 81 0.92 7.78 -12.80
CA THR A 81 0.22 8.51 -13.87
C THR A 81 1.17 9.41 -14.66
N LEU A 82 2.05 10.13 -13.97
CA LEU A 82 3.04 11.01 -14.61
C LEU A 82 4.04 10.21 -15.45
N ASN A 83 4.55 9.10 -14.92
CA ASN A 83 5.47 8.22 -15.62
C ASN A 83 4.81 7.60 -16.86
N TRP A 84 3.56 7.13 -16.73
CA TRP A 84 2.81 6.60 -17.85
C TRP A 84 2.65 7.61 -18.98
N LYS A 85 2.28 8.87 -18.67
CA LYS A 85 2.19 9.96 -19.65
C LYS A 85 3.54 10.24 -20.35
N ARG A 86 4.65 9.94 -19.67
CA ARG A 86 6.02 10.09 -20.19
C ARG A 86 6.55 8.81 -20.87
N GLY A 87 5.71 7.78 -21.04
CA GLY A 87 6.11 6.49 -21.61
C GLY A 87 7.04 5.65 -20.72
N LYS A 88 7.17 6.00 -19.44
CA LYS A 88 8.04 5.29 -18.48
C LYS A 88 7.29 4.19 -17.74
N ARG A 89 8.02 3.12 -17.43
CA ARG A 89 7.54 2.05 -16.53
C ARG A 89 7.69 2.48 -15.07
N THR A 90 6.80 1.99 -14.23
CA THR A 90 6.89 2.20 -12.78
C THR A 90 6.78 0.86 -12.06
N HIS A 91 7.73 0.56 -11.20
CA HIS A 91 7.66 -0.59 -10.30
C HIS A 91 7.28 -0.06 -8.91
N VAL A 92 6.27 -0.68 -8.31
CA VAL A 92 5.75 -0.31 -6.99
C VAL A 92 5.91 -1.53 -6.08
N PHE A 93 6.70 -1.40 -5.03
CA PHE A 93 6.88 -2.44 -4.02
C PHE A 93 6.18 -1.98 -2.75
N ILE A 94 5.33 -2.83 -2.20
CA ILE A 94 4.58 -2.56 -0.97
C ILE A 94 4.87 -3.70 -0.02
N ASP A 95 5.64 -3.40 1.00
CA ASP A 95 5.94 -4.33 2.08
C ASP A 95 4.84 -4.31 3.14
N GLU A 96 4.68 -5.41 3.87
CA GLU A 96 3.60 -5.65 4.83
C GLU A 96 2.22 -5.30 4.27
N PHE A 97 1.99 -5.75 3.03
CA PHE A 97 0.81 -5.36 2.24
C PHE A 97 -0.53 -5.66 2.94
N HIS A 98 -0.56 -6.64 3.85
CA HIS A 98 -1.77 -6.97 4.61
C HIS A 98 -2.30 -5.78 5.42
N VAL A 99 -1.45 -4.87 5.88
CA VAL A 99 -1.85 -3.67 6.65
C VAL A 99 -2.81 -2.78 5.84
N MET A 100 -2.73 -2.81 4.51
CA MET A 100 -3.63 -2.04 3.64
C MET A 100 -5.07 -2.53 3.69
N PHE A 101 -5.33 -3.74 4.22
CA PHE A 101 -6.66 -4.34 4.32
C PHE A 101 -7.28 -4.21 5.71
N GLU A 102 -6.56 -3.71 6.69
CA GLU A 102 -7.10 -3.41 8.03
C GLU A 102 -8.18 -2.33 7.99
N ASN A 103 -8.18 -1.51 6.94
CA ASN A 103 -9.17 -0.47 6.72
C ASN A 103 -9.88 -0.69 5.37
N GLU A 104 -11.21 -0.79 5.40
CA GLU A 104 -12.02 -1.03 4.20
C GLU A 104 -11.86 0.03 3.11
N PHE A 105 -11.65 1.28 3.49
CA PHE A 105 -11.42 2.37 2.53
C PHE A 105 -10.12 2.15 1.75
N PHE A 106 -9.03 1.81 2.44
CA PHE A 106 -7.76 1.50 1.78
C PHE A 106 -7.84 0.22 0.96
N ALA A 107 -8.51 -0.81 1.44
CA ALA A 107 -8.73 -2.04 0.69
C ALA A 107 -9.46 -1.79 -0.64
N ALA A 108 -10.55 -1.05 -0.61
CA ALA A 108 -11.32 -0.68 -1.81
C ALA A 108 -10.48 0.18 -2.77
N PHE A 109 -9.72 1.13 -2.22
CA PHE A 109 -8.83 1.99 -2.98
C PHE A 109 -7.74 1.18 -3.69
N PHE A 110 -7.04 0.28 -2.99
CA PHE A 110 -6.00 -0.57 -3.58
C PHE A 110 -6.55 -1.52 -4.64
N ASN A 111 -7.73 -2.07 -4.45
CA ASN A 111 -8.40 -2.86 -5.48
C ASN A 111 -8.63 -2.07 -6.78
N SER A 112 -9.02 -0.81 -6.66
CA SER A 112 -9.19 0.08 -7.81
C SER A 112 -7.84 0.42 -8.46
N ALA A 113 -6.85 0.78 -7.65
CA ALA A 113 -5.50 1.14 -8.09
C ALA A 113 -4.80 -0.05 -8.79
N TRP A 114 -4.90 -1.25 -8.24
CA TRP A 114 -4.28 -2.46 -8.80
C TRP A 114 -4.73 -2.74 -10.24
N ARG A 115 -6.04 -2.63 -10.48
CA ARG A 115 -6.59 -2.75 -11.84
C ARG A 115 -6.10 -1.66 -12.80
N GLN A 116 -5.81 -0.47 -12.29
CA GLN A 116 -5.33 0.65 -13.08
C GLN A 116 -3.82 0.56 -13.37
N PHE A 117 -3.02 -0.05 -12.49
CA PHE A 117 -1.58 -0.18 -12.66
C PHE A 117 -1.23 -0.85 -14.00
N ARG A 118 -1.88 -1.96 -14.34
CA ARG A 118 -1.68 -2.65 -15.61
C ARG A 118 -1.90 -1.72 -16.82
N LYS A 119 -2.96 -0.91 -16.78
CA LYS A 119 -3.28 0.05 -17.86
C LYS A 119 -2.30 1.20 -17.95
N ARG A 120 -1.58 1.48 -16.87
CA ARG A 120 -0.64 2.59 -16.75
C ARG A 120 0.82 2.15 -16.79
N ASN A 121 1.10 0.97 -17.33
CA ASN A 121 2.46 0.42 -17.43
C ASN A 121 3.19 0.44 -16.07
N ALA A 122 2.46 0.12 -15.01
CA ALA A 122 2.95 -0.01 -13.66
C ALA A 122 2.86 -1.46 -13.18
N TYR A 123 3.86 -1.88 -12.45
CA TYR A 123 4.05 -3.26 -11.99
C TYR A 123 4.08 -3.28 -10.46
N PRO A 124 2.93 -3.52 -9.83
CA PRO A 124 2.86 -3.62 -8.38
C PRO A 124 3.39 -4.98 -7.91
N THR A 125 4.14 -4.97 -6.83
CA THR A 125 4.61 -6.15 -6.10
C THR A 125 4.20 -5.99 -4.64
N ALA A 126 3.28 -6.83 -4.20
CA ALA A 126 2.86 -6.91 -2.82
C ALA A 126 3.71 -7.94 -2.09
N ILE A 127 4.23 -7.59 -0.94
CA ILE A 127 5.03 -8.44 -0.08
C ILE A 127 4.32 -8.55 1.26
N THR A 128 4.12 -9.75 1.75
CA THR A 128 3.51 -9.98 3.05
C THR A 128 4.00 -11.28 3.66
N GLN A 129 4.11 -11.32 4.95
CA GLN A 129 4.35 -12.52 5.73
C GLN A 129 3.06 -13.04 6.41
N ASN A 130 1.98 -12.26 6.41
CA ASN A 130 0.70 -12.65 6.99
C ASN A 130 -0.29 -13.07 5.89
N VAL A 131 -0.24 -14.35 5.55
CA VAL A 131 -1.08 -14.94 4.49
C VAL A 131 -2.52 -15.10 4.96
N GLU A 132 -2.74 -15.46 6.21
CA GLU A 132 -4.08 -15.69 6.75
C GLU A 132 -4.96 -14.45 6.60
N TYR A 133 -4.42 -13.28 6.91
CA TYR A 133 -5.13 -12.01 6.77
C TYR A 133 -5.53 -11.71 5.31
N LEU A 134 -4.68 -12.11 4.35
CA LEU A 134 -5.00 -11.98 2.93
C LEU A 134 -6.12 -12.93 2.50
N LEU A 135 -6.17 -14.12 3.06
CA LEU A 135 -7.15 -15.15 2.66
C LEU A 135 -8.54 -14.87 3.23
N ASP A 136 -8.63 -14.23 4.39
CA ASP A 136 -9.89 -13.89 5.04
C ASP A 136 -10.56 -12.64 4.42
N SER A 137 -9.83 -11.86 3.62
CA SER A 137 -10.34 -10.67 2.94
C SER A 137 -10.76 -10.99 1.50
N VAL A 138 -12.02 -10.74 1.16
CA VAL A 138 -12.55 -10.87 -0.21
C VAL A 138 -11.78 -9.96 -1.18
N GLN A 139 -11.41 -8.77 -0.72
CA GLN A 139 -10.65 -7.80 -1.51
C GLN A 139 -9.23 -8.33 -1.80
N ALA A 140 -8.57 -8.88 -0.81
CA ALA A 140 -7.24 -9.45 -0.94
C ALA A 140 -7.23 -10.70 -1.83
N SER A 141 -8.22 -11.59 -1.67
CA SER A 141 -8.40 -12.74 -2.56
C SER A 141 -8.59 -12.33 -4.02
N THR A 142 -9.32 -11.24 -4.26
CA THR A 142 -9.49 -10.69 -5.60
C THR A 142 -8.16 -10.19 -6.19
N LEU A 143 -7.33 -9.54 -5.40
CA LEU A 143 -6.00 -9.08 -5.84
C LEU A 143 -5.08 -10.26 -6.15
N LEU A 144 -5.07 -11.26 -5.31
CA LEU A 144 -4.26 -12.47 -5.51
C LEU A 144 -4.66 -13.19 -6.81
N SER A 145 -5.97 -13.33 -7.06
CA SER A 145 -6.49 -13.93 -8.30
C SER A 145 -6.18 -13.12 -9.56
N ASN A 146 -5.92 -11.82 -9.43
CA ASN A 146 -5.52 -10.95 -10.54
C ASN A 146 -4.01 -10.77 -10.66
N SER A 147 -3.21 -11.46 -9.84
CA SER A 147 -1.76 -11.43 -9.91
C SER A 147 -1.26 -12.41 -10.99
N GLU A 148 -0.34 -11.95 -11.82
CA GLU A 148 0.27 -12.81 -12.87
C GLU A 148 1.30 -13.78 -12.27
N PHE A 149 1.95 -13.38 -11.17
CA PHE A 149 2.97 -14.17 -10.49
C PHE A 149 2.68 -14.19 -9.01
N VAL A 150 2.74 -15.37 -8.42
CA VAL A 150 2.70 -15.58 -6.97
C VAL A 150 3.97 -16.31 -6.58
N ILE A 151 4.76 -15.68 -5.72
CA ILE A 151 5.99 -16.27 -5.18
C ILE A 151 5.72 -16.63 -3.74
N MET A 152 5.70 -17.91 -3.45
CA MET A 152 5.58 -18.43 -2.10
C MET A 152 6.96 -18.84 -1.59
N LEU A 153 7.35 -18.24 -0.48
CA LEU A 153 8.45 -18.70 0.33
C LEU A 153 7.94 -19.72 1.33
N ASN A 154 8.78 -20.11 2.29
CA ASN A 154 8.38 -21.08 3.31
C ASN A 154 7.18 -20.57 4.13
N GLN A 155 6.12 -21.36 4.18
CA GLN A 155 4.87 -21.06 4.88
C GLN A 155 4.57 -22.13 5.94
N ALA A 156 3.81 -21.76 6.97
CA ALA A 156 3.23 -22.72 7.90
C ALA A 156 2.29 -23.70 7.18
N ALA A 157 2.15 -24.91 7.69
CA ALA A 157 1.39 -25.97 7.02
C ALA A 157 -0.07 -25.56 6.71
N GLY A 158 -0.75 -24.93 7.67
CA GLY A 158 -2.12 -24.47 7.50
C GLY A 158 -2.29 -23.39 6.42
N ASP A 159 -1.35 -22.47 6.32
CA ASP A 159 -1.37 -21.41 5.31
C ASP A 159 -1.12 -21.94 3.92
N ARG A 160 -0.24 -22.96 3.80
CA ARG A 160 0.02 -23.66 2.53
C ARG A 160 -1.24 -24.33 1.99
N GLU A 161 -2.01 -25.00 2.83
CA GLU A 161 -3.25 -25.67 2.42
C GLU A 161 -4.29 -24.66 1.94
N LYS A 162 -4.49 -23.56 2.69
CA LYS A 162 -5.40 -22.48 2.32
C LYS A 162 -4.99 -21.85 0.98
N LEU A 163 -3.71 -21.53 0.81
CA LEU A 163 -3.17 -20.99 -0.45
C LEU A 163 -3.31 -21.95 -1.61
N ALA A 164 -3.01 -23.24 -1.40
CA ALA A 164 -3.15 -24.26 -2.42
C ALA A 164 -4.59 -24.35 -2.92
N HIS A 165 -5.54 -24.32 -2.00
CA HIS A 165 -6.96 -24.33 -2.36
C HIS A 165 -7.36 -23.09 -3.16
N LEU A 166 -6.93 -21.90 -2.74
CA LEU A 166 -7.26 -20.64 -3.42
C LEU A 166 -6.64 -20.55 -4.82
N LEU A 167 -5.40 -21.02 -4.98
CA LEU A 167 -4.66 -20.96 -6.23
C LEU A 167 -4.86 -22.19 -7.10
N ASN A 168 -5.70 -23.15 -6.69
CA ASN A 168 -5.91 -24.45 -7.34
C ASN A 168 -4.59 -25.22 -7.60
N ILE A 169 -3.69 -25.18 -6.62
CA ILE A 169 -2.43 -25.92 -6.68
C ILE A 169 -2.71 -27.40 -6.38
N SER A 170 -2.23 -28.32 -7.24
CA SER A 170 -2.40 -29.75 -7.02
C SER A 170 -1.53 -30.25 -5.85
N GLU A 171 -1.91 -31.40 -5.26
CA GLU A 171 -1.10 -32.05 -4.21
C GLU A 171 0.33 -32.35 -4.68
N GLU A 172 0.49 -32.70 -5.95
CA GLU A 172 1.78 -32.96 -6.57
C GLU A 172 2.64 -31.68 -6.62
N GLN A 173 2.06 -30.54 -7.00
CA GLN A 173 2.73 -29.23 -6.97
C GLN A 173 3.04 -28.78 -5.54
N MET A 174 2.16 -29.07 -4.59
CA MET A 174 2.39 -28.80 -3.16
C MET A 174 3.62 -29.56 -2.62
N SER A 175 3.89 -30.75 -3.13
CA SER A 175 5.07 -31.53 -2.71
C SER A 175 6.37 -30.78 -3.01
N TYR A 176 6.48 -30.07 -4.13
CA TYR A 176 7.66 -29.26 -4.46
C TYR A 176 7.89 -28.12 -3.48
N ILE A 177 6.84 -27.47 -2.99
CA ILE A 177 6.95 -26.40 -2.01
C ILE A 177 7.41 -26.94 -0.64
N THR A 178 7.05 -28.18 -0.33
CA THR A 178 7.41 -28.86 0.92
C THR A 178 8.81 -29.44 0.87
N LEU A 179 9.20 -30.02 -0.26
CA LEU A 179 10.48 -30.71 -0.43
C LEU A 179 11.69 -29.76 -0.54
N SER A 180 11.48 -28.52 -0.95
CA SER A 180 12.56 -27.52 -1.03
C SER A 180 13.23 -27.23 0.31
N LEU A 181 12.56 -27.54 1.43
CA LEU A 181 13.10 -27.38 2.78
C LEU A 181 14.01 -28.54 3.23
N ILE A 182 13.84 -29.73 2.68
CA ILE A 182 14.62 -30.91 3.08
C ILE A 182 16.00 -30.89 2.43
N HIS A 183 16.13 -30.30 1.24
CA HIS A 183 17.40 -30.24 0.50
C HIS A 183 18.36 -29.13 0.94
N ILE A 184 17.91 -28.14 1.71
CA ILE A 184 18.78 -27.05 2.20
C ILE A 184 19.43 -27.40 3.56
N SER A 185 18.94 -28.42 4.27
CA SER A 185 19.38 -28.74 5.64
C SER A 185 20.39 -29.86 5.77
N GLU A 186 20.77 -30.54 4.69
CA GLU A 186 21.88 -31.52 4.75
C GLU A 186 23.17 -30.91 4.17
N PRO A 187 24.14 -30.52 5.03
CA PRO A 187 25.49 -30.30 4.55
C PRO A 187 26.04 -31.67 4.10
N THR A 188 26.27 -31.83 2.81
CA THR A 188 27.09 -32.92 2.31
C THR A 188 28.45 -32.86 3.01
N ARG A 189 28.64 -33.72 4.01
CA ARG A 189 29.96 -33.97 4.57
C ARG A 189 30.76 -34.75 3.55
N PRO A 190 32.03 -34.39 3.33
CA PRO A 190 32.95 -35.10 2.47
C PRO A 190 33.27 -36.49 3.01
#